data_c5acee6685435aeb975e27de4f6e87c0
#
_entry.id   c5acee6685435aeb975e27de4f6e87c0
#
_cell.length_a   1.000
_cell.length_b   1.000
_cell.length_c   1.000
_cell.angle_alpha   90.00
_cell.angle_beta   90.00
_cell.angle_gamma   90.00
#
_symmetry.space_group_name_H-M   'P 1'
#
loop_
_entity.id
_entity.type
_entity.pdbx_description
1 polymer ?
#
loop_
_entity_poly.entity_id
_entity_poly.type
_entity_poly.pdbx_seq_one_letter_code
_entity_poly.pdbx_strand_id
1 'polypeptide(L)'
;MLIAALAIGPEAGYLTLAMFVVQAPMSLLGNALSQVYLSEAPARHRDGALGPFTVQVVGGLMRIGVGPLIALAIISPFAFAFVFGSEWSRAGVLVVWLTPWFIAQLLTAPVSMALQVTNRQRTAFVLQFVGLALRVGLVVAVGILSPRFVSEAYAISGAIFYFGYLVLLLHAVGAHAGDVAREMRRALLPITAFCVLGVIGAFAVHWLDTVL
;
A
#
# COMPACT_ATOMS: atom_id res chain seq x y z
N MET A 1 14.83 -1.62 13.04
CA MET A 1 15.97 -2.33 13.66
C MET A 1 16.34 -3.61 12.92
N LEU A 2 15.42 -4.58 12.66
CA LEU A 2 15.75 -5.84 11.96
C LEU A 2 16.39 -5.61 10.58
N ILE A 3 15.83 -4.72 9.76
CA ILE A 3 16.35 -4.40 8.42
C ILE A 3 17.73 -3.73 8.52
N ALA A 4 17.92 -2.81 9.44
CA ALA A 4 19.20 -2.14 9.65
C ALA A 4 20.31 -3.12 10.09
N ALA A 5 19.96 -4.25 10.70
CA ALA A 5 20.90 -5.28 11.10
C ALA A 5 21.24 -6.28 9.96
N LEU A 6 20.33 -6.43 8.99
CA LEU A 6 20.47 -7.41 7.89
C LEU A 6 20.79 -6.77 6.53
N ALA A 7 20.50 -5.48 6.37
CA ALA A 7 20.78 -4.74 5.14
C ALA A 7 22.26 -4.36 5.04
N ILE A 8 22.79 -4.39 3.83
CA ILE A 8 24.19 -4.04 3.54
C ILE A 8 24.26 -2.56 3.16
N GLY A 9 25.19 -1.83 3.77
CA GLY A 9 25.48 -0.43 3.42
C GLY A 9 24.32 0.53 3.71
N PRO A 10 24.03 1.52 2.82
CA PRO A 10 23.03 2.56 3.03
C PRO A 10 21.58 2.09 2.79
N GLU A 11 21.36 0.80 2.52
CA GLU A 11 20.06 0.24 2.09
C GLU A 11 18.91 0.55 3.09
N ALA A 12 19.21 0.53 4.39
CA ALA A 12 18.23 0.88 5.43
C ALA A 12 17.78 2.36 5.33
N GLY A 13 18.69 3.26 4.95
CA GLY A 13 18.41 4.67 4.70
C GLY A 13 17.52 4.86 3.48
N TYR A 14 17.84 4.20 2.37
CA TYR A 14 17.04 4.23 1.15
C TYR A 14 15.61 3.72 1.39
N LEU A 15 15.47 2.59 2.09
CA LEU A 15 14.16 2.04 2.44
C LEU A 15 13.36 3.00 3.34
N THR A 16 14.02 3.61 4.33
CA THR A 16 13.36 4.55 5.24
C THR A 16 12.83 5.77 4.49
N LEU A 17 13.63 6.37 3.61
CA LEU A 17 13.21 7.50 2.77
C LEU A 17 12.06 7.10 1.84
N ALA A 18 12.18 5.97 1.15
CA ALA A 18 11.13 5.45 0.26
C ALA A 18 9.80 5.27 1.01
N MET A 19 9.83 4.66 2.20
CA MET A 19 8.64 4.49 3.04
C MET A 19 8.04 5.82 3.46
N PHE A 20 8.88 6.77 3.90
CA PHE A 20 8.41 8.07 4.37
C PHE A 20 7.68 8.85 3.25
N VAL A 21 8.24 8.87 2.05
CA VAL A 21 7.65 9.57 0.89
C VAL A 21 6.29 8.98 0.52
N VAL A 22 6.13 7.65 0.57
CA VAL A 22 4.85 7.02 0.24
C VAL A 22 3.83 7.13 1.37
N GLN A 23 4.27 7.05 2.65
CA GLN A 23 3.37 7.10 3.80
C GLN A 23 2.77 8.48 4.04
N ALA A 24 3.49 9.56 3.72
CA ALA A 24 3.02 10.92 3.99
C ALA A 24 1.65 11.22 3.34
N PRO A 25 1.44 11.05 2.02
CA PRO A 25 0.13 11.27 1.40
C PRO A 25 -0.91 10.24 1.85
N MET A 26 -0.51 8.99 2.13
CA MET A 26 -1.43 7.94 2.56
C MET A 26 -2.05 8.21 3.93
N SER A 27 -1.28 8.75 4.87
CA SER A 27 -1.76 9.01 6.23
C SER A 27 -2.90 10.03 6.25
N LEU A 28 -2.85 11.03 5.39
CA LEU A 28 -3.89 12.05 5.27
C LEU A 28 -5.22 11.46 4.78
N LEU A 29 -5.18 10.67 3.71
CA LEU A 29 -6.36 10.02 3.15
C LEU A 29 -6.92 8.92 4.07
N GLY A 30 -6.03 8.09 4.61
CA GLY A 30 -6.41 6.94 5.44
C GLY A 30 -7.08 7.35 6.74
N ASN A 31 -6.55 8.36 7.44
CA ASN A 31 -7.09 8.81 8.72
C ASN A 31 -8.50 9.41 8.57
N ALA A 32 -8.72 10.28 7.58
CA ALA A 32 -10.03 10.88 7.33
C ALA A 32 -11.11 9.82 7.04
N LEU A 33 -10.78 8.87 6.15
CA LEU A 33 -11.73 7.81 5.78
C LEU A 33 -11.94 6.78 6.90
N SER A 34 -10.93 6.50 7.72
CA SER A 34 -11.09 5.64 8.89
C SER A 34 -12.10 6.22 9.90
N GLN A 35 -12.08 7.52 10.14
CA GLN A 35 -13.02 8.21 11.03
C GLN A 35 -14.46 8.12 10.49
N VAL A 36 -14.66 8.39 9.21
CA VAL A 36 -15.98 8.28 8.56
C VAL A 36 -16.48 6.83 8.60
N TYR A 37 -15.61 5.87 8.28
CA TYR A 37 -15.97 4.46 8.33
C TYR A 37 -16.38 4.02 9.74
N LEU A 38 -15.60 4.41 10.77
CA LEU A 38 -15.86 4.06 12.15
C LEU A 38 -17.20 4.61 12.66
N SER A 39 -17.58 5.81 12.24
CA SER A 39 -18.85 6.43 12.65
C SER A 39 -20.08 5.77 12.03
N GLU A 40 -19.99 5.29 10.78
CA GLU A 40 -21.13 4.72 10.06
C GLU A 40 -21.24 3.19 10.15
N ALA A 41 -20.10 2.47 10.21
CA ALA A 41 -20.06 1.03 10.14
C ALA A 41 -20.96 0.30 11.17
N PRO A 42 -21.10 0.76 12.45
CA PRO A 42 -21.98 0.10 13.40
C PRO A 42 -23.47 0.18 13.02
N ALA A 43 -23.92 1.30 12.45
CA ALA A 43 -25.28 1.45 11.95
C ALA A 43 -25.52 0.55 10.75
N ARG A 44 -24.59 0.58 9.77
CA ARG A 44 -24.65 -0.28 8.57
C ARG A 44 -24.63 -1.77 8.93
N HIS A 45 -23.92 -2.15 9.99
CA HIS A 45 -23.91 -3.54 10.45
C HIS A 45 -25.29 -3.97 11.00
N ARG A 46 -25.95 -3.13 11.81
CA ARG A 46 -27.30 -3.40 12.32
C ARG A 46 -28.32 -3.53 11.20
N ASP A 47 -28.17 -2.71 10.16
CA ASP A 47 -29.07 -2.69 8.99
C ASP A 47 -28.76 -3.82 7.97
N GLY A 48 -27.76 -4.68 8.23
CA GLY A 48 -27.31 -5.73 7.30
C GLY A 48 -26.62 -5.22 6.03
N ALA A 49 -26.23 -3.94 5.99
CA ALA A 49 -25.65 -3.26 4.83
C ALA A 49 -24.13 -3.02 4.91
N LEU A 50 -23.44 -3.65 5.89
CA LEU A 50 -22.00 -3.44 6.09
C LEU A 50 -21.16 -3.87 4.90
N GLY A 51 -21.47 -5.00 4.26
CA GLY A 51 -20.76 -5.50 3.09
C GLY A 51 -20.79 -4.52 1.91
N PRO A 52 -21.97 -4.11 1.40
CA PRO A 52 -22.09 -3.11 0.36
C PRO A 52 -21.43 -1.77 0.71
N PHE A 53 -21.57 -1.30 1.94
CA PHE A 53 -20.92 -0.07 2.41
C PHE A 53 -19.38 -0.19 2.38
N THR A 54 -18.81 -1.30 2.85
CA THR A 54 -17.38 -1.55 2.81
C THR A 54 -16.86 -1.58 1.37
N VAL A 55 -17.57 -2.23 0.44
CA VAL A 55 -17.22 -2.25 -0.98
C VAL A 55 -17.22 -0.84 -1.58
N GLN A 56 -18.22 -0.02 -1.23
CA GLN A 56 -18.29 1.36 -1.70
C GLN A 56 -17.10 2.21 -1.21
N VAL A 57 -16.70 2.06 0.05
CA VAL A 57 -15.55 2.77 0.63
C VAL A 57 -14.25 2.31 -0.04
N VAL A 58 -14.04 1.00 -0.18
CA VAL A 58 -12.87 0.44 -0.88
C VAL A 58 -12.83 0.90 -2.34
N GLY A 59 -13.96 0.91 -3.04
CA GLY A 59 -14.08 1.43 -4.41
C GLY A 59 -13.75 2.92 -4.52
N GLY A 60 -14.16 3.71 -3.55
CA GLY A 60 -13.78 5.12 -3.43
C GLY A 60 -12.26 5.29 -3.29
N LEU A 61 -11.64 4.53 -2.38
CA LEU A 61 -10.19 4.51 -2.20
C LEU A 61 -9.44 4.06 -3.45
N MET A 62 -9.95 3.05 -4.17
CA MET A 62 -9.37 2.63 -5.45
C MET A 62 -9.32 3.78 -6.46
N ARG A 63 -10.42 4.54 -6.59
CA ARG A 63 -10.52 5.65 -7.56
C ARG A 63 -9.65 6.84 -7.23
N ILE A 64 -9.48 7.16 -5.94
CA ILE A 64 -8.79 8.38 -5.50
C ILE A 64 -7.31 8.10 -5.20
N GLY A 65 -6.99 6.94 -4.61
CA GLY A 65 -5.67 6.72 -4.01
C GLY A 65 -4.73 5.83 -4.83
N VAL A 66 -5.27 4.84 -5.56
CA VAL A 66 -4.41 3.88 -6.29
C VAL A 66 -3.66 4.55 -7.44
N GLY A 67 -4.35 5.40 -8.22
CA GLY A 67 -3.74 6.11 -9.33
C GLY A 67 -2.54 6.98 -8.94
N PRO A 68 -2.67 7.89 -7.96
CA PRO A 68 -1.56 8.68 -7.46
C PRO A 68 -0.37 7.86 -6.96
N LEU A 69 -0.61 6.73 -6.26
CA LEU A 69 0.46 5.85 -5.79
C LEU A 69 1.23 5.20 -6.95
N ILE A 70 0.52 4.77 -8.00
CA ILE A 70 1.16 4.22 -9.19
C ILE A 70 1.93 5.30 -9.95
N ALA A 71 1.37 6.50 -10.11
CA ALA A 71 2.08 7.62 -10.72
C ALA A 71 3.37 7.97 -9.97
N LEU A 72 3.30 8.02 -8.62
CA LEU A 72 4.47 8.22 -7.77
C LEU A 72 5.51 7.11 -8.00
N ALA A 73 5.09 5.85 -8.08
CA ALA A 73 6.00 4.73 -8.35
C ALA A 73 6.71 4.87 -9.70
N ILE A 74 6.00 5.29 -10.75
CA ILE A 74 6.56 5.46 -12.09
C ILE A 74 7.60 6.59 -12.12
N ILE A 75 7.33 7.70 -11.44
CA ILE A 75 8.21 8.88 -11.43
C ILE A 75 9.41 8.68 -10.49
N SER A 76 9.23 7.93 -9.39
CA SER A 76 10.19 7.90 -8.27
C SER A 76 11.63 7.53 -8.64
N PRO A 77 11.96 6.57 -9.53
CA PRO A 77 13.34 6.26 -9.86
C PRO A 77 14.12 7.46 -10.43
N PHE A 78 13.44 8.29 -11.22
CA PHE A 78 14.01 9.50 -11.83
C PHE A 78 13.98 10.69 -10.88
N ALA A 79 12.84 10.90 -10.18
CA ALA A 79 12.65 12.02 -9.26
C ALA A 79 13.63 11.95 -8.08
N PHE A 80 13.91 10.77 -7.53
CA PHE A 80 14.85 10.64 -6.42
C PHE A 80 16.28 10.95 -6.83
N ALA A 81 16.69 10.50 -8.02
CA ALA A 81 18.00 10.85 -8.55
C ALA A 81 18.13 12.37 -8.79
N PHE A 82 17.12 12.99 -9.36
CA PHE A 82 17.10 14.42 -9.66
C PHE A 82 17.06 15.29 -8.39
N VAL A 83 16.21 14.96 -7.39
CA VAL A 83 15.98 15.78 -6.20
C VAL A 83 17.05 15.58 -5.13
N PHE A 84 17.47 14.33 -4.89
CA PHE A 84 18.35 13.95 -3.80
C PHE A 84 19.77 13.58 -4.27
N GLY A 85 19.99 13.51 -5.58
CA GLY A 85 21.23 13.08 -6.19
C GLY A 85 21.20 11.61 -6.65
N SER A 86 22.09 11.27 -7.58
CA SER A 86 22.14 9.95 -8.23
C SER A 86 22.30 8.77 -7.26
N GLU A 87 22.91 8.99 -6.11
CA GLU A 87 23.05 7.99 -5.03
C GLU A 87 21.71 7.51 -4.49
N TRP A 88 20.64 8.34 -4.57
CA TRP A 88 19.33 8.04 -4.06
C TRP A 88 18.40 7.36 -5.08
N SER A 89 18.87 7.10 -6.30
CA SER A 89 18.09 6.38 -7.32
C SER A 89 17.57 5.03 -6.81
N ARG A 90 18.34 4.34 -5.98
CA ARG A 90 17.95 3.10 -5.32
C ARG A 90 16.70 3.27 -4.45
N ALA A 91 16.58 4.37 -3.71
CA ALA A 91 15.38 4.66 -2.91
C ALA A 91 14.14 4.82 -3.80
N GLY A 92 14.28 5.46 -4.97
CA GLY A 92 13.22 5.55 -5.97
C GLY A 92 12.76 4.18 -6.49
N VAL A 93 13.69 3.25 -6.73
CA VAL A 93 13.37 1.86 -7.11
C VAL A 93 12.64 1.14 -5.97
N LEU A 94 13.00 1.39 -4.72
CA LEU A 94 12.30 0.81 -3.57
C LEU A 94 10.86 1.33 -3.44
N VAL A 95 10.56 2.56 -3.85
CA VAL A 95 9.17 3.04 -3.94
C VAL A 95 8.34 2.16 -4.87
N VAL A 96 8.89 1.75 -6.02
CA VAL A 96 8.19 0.84 -6.95
C VAL A 96 7.86 -0.49 -6.26
N TRP A 97 8.83 -1.09 -5.56
CA TRP A 97 8.63 -2.34 -4.83
C TRP A 97 7.64 -2.23 -3.67
N LEU A 98 7.61 -1.09 -2.99
CA LEU A 98 6.71 -0.82 -1.87
C LEU A 98 5.27 -0.53 -2.32
N THR A 99 5.07 -0.04 -3.54
CA THR A 99 3.76 0.42 -4.03
C THR A 99 2.65 -0.62 -3.94
N PRO A 100 2.81 -1.90 -4.33
CA PRO A 100 1.77 -2.92 -4.14
C PRO A 100 1.33 -3.09 -2.69
N TRP A 101 2.29 -3.06 -1.75
CA TRP A 101 1.97 -3.10 -0.33
C TRP A 101 1.14 -1.89 0.09
N PHE A 102 1.60 -0.67 -0.26
CA PHE A 102 0.92 0.56 0.15
C PHE A 102 -0.47 0.70 -0.48
N ILE A 103 -0.68 0.23 -1.71
CA ILE A 103 -2.00 0.13 -2.32
C ILE A 103 -2.90 -0.79 -1.47
N ALA A 104 -2.44 -1.99 -1.17
CA ALA A 104 -3.22 -2.94 -0.37
C ALA A 104 -3.50 -2.41 1.04
N GLN A 105 -2.54 -1.74 1.66
CA GLN A 105 -2.68 -1.09 2.96
C GLN A 105 -3.69 0.07 2.91
N LEU A 106 -3.64 0.92 1.89
CA LEU A 106 -4.59 2.01 1.70
C LEU A 106 -6.02 1.51 1.62
N LEU A 107 -6.25 0.40 0.89
CA LEU A 107 -7.57 -0.20 0.73
C LEU A 107 -8.05 -0.92 1.99
N THR A 108 -7.14 -1.41 2.83
CA THR A 108 -7.46 -2.24 4.00
C THR A 108 -7.56 -1.44 5.28
N ALA A 109 -6.62 -0.53 5.53
CA ALA A 109 -6.48 0.14 6.82
C ALA A 109 -7.75 0.90 7.25
N PRO A 110 -8.40 1.72 6.39
CA PRO A 110 -9.60 2.46 6.78
C PRO A 110 -10.79 1.57 7.14
N VAL A 111 -10.90 0.39 6.48
CA VAL A 111 -12.03 -0.52 6.68
C VAL A 111 -11.71 -1.66 7.66
N SER A 112 -10.50 -1.71 8.22
CA SER A 112 -10.06 -2.75 9.16
C SER A 112 -10.92 -2.83 10.42
N MET A 113 -11.54 -1.71 10.82
CA MET A 113 -12.46 -1.62 11.94
C MET A 113 -13.74 -2.49 11.76
N ALA A 114 -14.05 -2.94 10.54
CA ALA A 114 -15.14 -3.88 10.29
C ALA A 114 -15.02 -5.16 11.11
N LEU A 115 -13.79 -5.64 11.36
CA LEU A 115 -13.58 -6.82 12.20
C LEU A 115 -13.96 -6.59 13.66
N GLN A 116 -13.85 -5.36 14.16
CA GLN A 116 -14.29 -4.99 15.50
C GLN A 116 -15.83 -4.88 15.56
N VAL A 117 -16.43 -4.22 14.58
CA VAL A 117 -17.89 -4.06 14.46
C VAL A 117 -18.59 -5.43 14.34
N THR A 118 -17.96 -6.39 13.65
CA THR A 118 -18.48 -7.77 13.51
C THR A 118 -18.09 -8.72 14.64
N ASN A 119 -17.53 -8.19 15.76
CA ASN A 119 -17.05 -8.98 16.91
C ASN A 119 -15.99 -10.04 16.55
N ARG A 120 -15.22 -9.83 15.49
CA ARG A 120 -14.15 -10.74 15.05
C ARG A 120 -12.75 -10.27 15.51
N GLN A 121 -12.65 -9.77 16.72
CA GLN A 121 -11.40 -9.24 17.30
C GLN A 121 -10.29 -10.28 17.36
N ARG A 122 -10.65 -11.56 17.64
CA ARG A 122 -9.68 -12.66 17.61
C ARG A 122 -9.04 -12.84 16.23
N THR A 123 -9.83 -12.73 15.16
CA THR A 123 -9.34 -12.79 13.79
C THR A 123 -8.37 -11.62 13.51
N ALA A 124 -8.72 -10.41 13.91
CA ALA A 124 -7.85 -9.25 13.77
C ALA A 124 -6.51 -9.46 14.50
N PHE A 125 -6.54 -10.00 15.73
CA PHE A 125 -5.36 -10.30 16.51
C PHE A 125 -4.48 -11.37 15.85
N VAL A 126 -5.05 -12.49 15.42
CA VAL A 126 -4.33 -13.56 14.72
C VAL A 126 -3.69 -13.03 13.43
N LEU A 127 -4.40 -12.20 12.67
CA LEU A 127 -3.84 -11.58 11.46
C LEU A 127 -2.60 -10.74 11.76
N GLN A 128 -2.56 -9.98 12.85
CA GLN A 128 -1.37 -9.21 13.22
C GLN A 128 -0.17 -10.12 13.50
N PHE A 129 -0.36 -11.24 14.19
CA PHE A 129 0.70 -12.22 14.42
C PHE A 129 1.16 -12.88 13.12
N VAL A 130 0.24 -13.27 12.26
CA VAL A 130 0.56 -13.84 10.94
C VAL A 130 1.36 -12.84 10.10
N GLY A 131 0.94 -11.56 10.09
CA GLY A 131 1.66 -10.50 9.39
C GLY A 131 3.07 -10.29 9.93
N LEU A 132 3.22 -10.28 11.26
CA LEU A 132 4.53 -10.17 11.89
C LEU A 132 5.42 -11.38 11.56
N ALA A 133 4.89 -12.60 11.70
CA ALA A 133 5.62 -13.83 11.42
C ALA A 133 6.04 -13.93 9.94
N LEU A 134 5.14 -13.59 9.01
CA LEU A 134 5.44 -13.54 7.59
C LEU A 134 6.55 -12.54 7.27
N ARG A 135 6.46 -11.34 7.85
CA ARG A 135 7.44 -10.28 7.63
C ARG A 135 8.80 -10.64 8.18
N VAL A 136 8.86 -11.04 9.45
CA VAL A 136 10.12 -11.44 10.09
C VAL A 136 10.70 -12.67 9.41
N GLY A 137 9.88 -13.69 9.15
CA GLY A 137 10.30 -14.93 8.51
C GLY A 137 10.91 -14.70 7.13
N LEU A 138 10.22 -13.93 6.27
CA LEU A 138 10.70 -13.66 4.92
C LEU A 138 11.96 -12.81 4.90
N VAL A 139 12.00 -11.75 5.73
CA VAL A 139 13.16 -10.85 5.83
C VAL A 139 14.38 -11.60 6.36
N VAL A 140 14.23 -12.45 7.39
CA VAL A 140 15.34 -13.25 7.93
C VAL A 140 15.81 -14.30 6.92
N ALA A 141 14.88 -15.03 6.30
CA ALA A 141 15.21 -16.05 5.29
C ALA A 141 16.00 -15.42 4.11
N VAL A 142 15.53 -14.31 3.57
CA VAL A 142 16.22 -13.60 2.47
C VAL A 142 17.51 -12.95 2.97
N GLY A 143 17.55 -12.42 4.19
CA GLY A 143 18.75 -11.83 4.79
C GLY A 143 19.90 -12.84 4.90
N ILE A 144 19.60 -14.12 5.17
CA ILE A 144 20.60 -15.20 5.23
C ILE A 144 21.01 -15.65 3.83
N LEU A 145 20.05 -15.80 2.90
CA LEU A 145 20.31 -16.38 1.58
C LEU A 145 20.86 -15.35 0.58
N SER A 146 20.38 -14.11 0.63
CA SER A 146 20.68 -13.07 -0.35
C SER A 146 20.48 -11.68 0.27
N PRO A 147 21.39 -11.17 1.10
CA PRO A 147 21.21 -9.94 1.87
C PRO A 147 20.87 -8.69 1.03
N ARG A 148 21.26 -8.68 -0.25
CA ARG A 148 20.97 -7.59 -1.20
C ARG A 148 19.49 -7.38 -1.49
N PHE A 149 18.61 -8.38 -1.24
CA PHE A 149 17.17 -8.32 -1.53
C PHE A 149 16.30 -8.19 -0.28
N VAL A 150 16.87 -7.82 0.85
CA VAL A 150 16.15 -7.68 2.13
C VAL A 150 15.03 -6.64 2.04
N SER A 151 15.26 -5.53 1.36
CA SER A 151 14.27 -4.46 1.19
C SER A 151 13.10 -4.89 0.30
N GLU A 152 13.37 -5.62 -0.78
CA GLU A 152 12.34 -6.21 -1.64
C GLU A 152 11.54 -7.29 -0.90
N ALA A 153 12.20 -8.14 -0.14
CA ALA A 153 11.53 -9.15 0.69
C ALA A 153 10.59 -8.51 1.71
N TYR A 154 11.01 -7.41 2.31
CA TYR A 154 10.18 -6.62 3.21
C TYR A 154 8.94 -6.04 2.49
N ALA A 155 9.11 -5.47 1.31
CA ALA A 155 8.02 -4.94 0.49
C ALA A 155 7.02 -6.05 0.09
N ILE A 156 7.53 -7.19 -0.40
CA ILE A 156 6.73 -8.34 -0.82
C ILE A 156 5.94 -8.92 0.37
N SER A 157 6.58 -9.06 1.54
CA SER A 157 5.88 -9.56 2.74
C SER A 157 4.72 -8.67 3.14
N GLY A 158 4.89 -7.36 3.04
CA GLY A 158 3.84 -6.38 3.28
C GLY A 158 2.69 -6.49 2.27
N ALA A 159 3.02 -6.64 0.98
CA ALA A 159 2.03 -6.80 -0.08
C ALA A 159 1.20 -8.06 0.13
N ILE A 160 1.84 -9.22 0.33
CA ILE A 160 1.16 -10.50 0.57
C ILE A 160 0.23 -10.39 1.78
N PHE A 161 0.72 -9.82 2.88
CA PHE A 161 -0.07 -9.67 4.10
C PHE A 161 -1.31 -8.80 3.88
N TYR A 162 -1.15 -7.59 3.34
CA TYR A 162 -2.28 -6.66 3.20
C TYR A 162 -3.27 -7.06 2.12
N PHE A 163 -2.85 -7.70 1.02
CA PHE A 163 -3.78 -8.28 0.06
C PHE A 163 -4.57 -9.43 0.67
N GLY A 164 -3.93 -10.34 1.41
CA GLY A 164 -4.59 -11.41 2.15
C GLY A 164 -5.57 -10.85 3.20
N TYR A 165 -5.17 -9.81 3.92
CA TYR A 165 -6.00 -9.14 4.91
C TYR A 165 -7.25 -8.52 4.24
N LEU A 166 -7.09 -7.82 3.10
CA LEU A 166 -8.21 -7.23 2.36
C LEU A 166 -9.22 -8.30 1.94
N VAL A 167 -8.75 -9.41 1.38
CA VAL A 167 -9.62 -10.52 0.96
C VAL A 167 -10.39 -11.11 2.15
N LEU A 168 -9.71 -11.38 3.26
CA LEU A 168 -10.32 -11.90 4.47
C LEU A 168 -11.34 -10.93 5.06
N LEU A 169 -11.04 -9.64 5.05
CA LEU A 169 -11.93 -8.60 5.54
C LEU A 169 -13.19 -8.50 4.69
N LEU A 170 -13.06 -8.44 3.37
CA LEU A 170 -14.20 -8.40 2.45
C LEU A 170 -15.10 -9.63 2.60
N HIS A 171 -14.50 -10.81 2.77
CA HIS A 171 -15.24 -12.03 3.06
C HIS A 171 -15.95 -11.95 4.42
N ALA A 172 -15.28 -11.42 5.45
CA ALA A 172 -15.82 -11.31 6.81
C ALA A 172 -17.07 -10.41 6.91
N VAL A 173 -17.13 -9.36 6.08
CA VAL A 173 -18.29 -8.45 6.01
C VAL A 173 -19.37 -8.91 5.03
N GLY A 174 -19.21 -10.06 4.37
CA GLY A 174 -20.17 -10.57 3.39
C GLY A 174 -20.19 -9.79 2.07
N ALA A 175 -19.06 -9.20 1.68
CA ALA A 175 -18.96 -8.49 0.43
C ALA A 175 -19.07 -9.45 -0.78
N HIS A 176 -19.88 -9.07 -1.78
CA HIS A 176 -20.04 -9.88 -2.99
C HIS A 176 -18.90 -9.58 -3.98
N ALA A 177 -18.26 -10.62 -4.49
CA ALA A 177 -17.15 -10.47 -5.44
C ALA A 177 -17.52 -9.67 -6.70
N GLY A 178 -18.77 -9.79 -7.17
CA GLY A 178 -19.29 -9.02 -8.30
C GLY A 178 -19.31 -7.51 -8.06
N ASP A 179 -19.61 -7.08 -6.83
CA ASP A 179 -19.63 -5.66 -6.49
C ASP A 179 -18.21 -5.11 -6.39
N VAL A 180 -17.29 -5.87 -5.80
CA VAL A 180 -15.85 -5.53 -5.77
C VAL A 180 -15.30 -5.40 -7.20
N ALA A 181 -15.61 -6.36 -8.08
CA ALA A 181 -15.19 -6.32 -9.48
C ALA A 181 -15.77 -5.11 -10.24
N ARG A 182 -17.01 -4.73 -9.94
CA ARG A 182 -17.64 -3.53 -10.51
C ARG A 182 -16.92 -2.25 -10.09
N GLU A 183 -16.61 -2.10 -8.80
CA GLU A 183 -15.87 -0.94 -8.30
C GLU A 183 -14.43 -0.90 -8.85
N MET A 184 -13.79 -2.04 -8.97
CA MET A 184 -12.46 -2.14 -9.61
C MET A 184 -12.49 -1.67 -11.06
N ARG A 185 -13.50 -2.09 -11.84
CA ARG A 185 -13.66 -1.61 -13.25
C ARG A 185 -13.88 -0.10 -13.30
N ARG A 186 -14.65 0.48 -12.38
CA ARG A 186 -14.87 1.93 -12.30
C ARG A 186 -13.59 2.70 -11.95
N ALA A 187 -12.69 2.05 -11.21
CA ALA A 187 -11.40 2.65 -10.84
C ALA A 187 -10.36 2.61 -11.98
N LEU A 188 -10.55 1.76 -13.00
CA LEU A 188 -9.57 1.63 -14.10
C LEU A 188 -9.32 2.96 -14.82
N LEU A 189 -10.37 3.73 -15.11
CA LEU A 189 -10.23 4.98 -15.86
C LEU A 189 -9.39 6.03 -15.11
N PRO A 190 -9.65 6.37 -13.84
CA PRO A 190 -8.76 7.27 -13.12
C PRO A 190 -7.36 6.69 -12.92
N ILE A 191 -7.21 5.38 -12.71
CA ILE A 191 -5.90 4.74 -12.57
C ILE A 191 -5.08 4.90 -13.86
N THR A 192 -5.67 4.60 -15.02
CA THR A 192 -4.98 4.76 -16.31
C THR A 192 -4.60 6.21 -16.59
N ALA A 193 -5.46 7.18 -16.25
CA ALA A 193 -5.14 8.60 -16.37
C ALA A 193 -3.90 8.97 -15.53
N PHE A 194 -3.82 8.51 -14.28
CA PHE A 194 -2.66 8.74 -13.43
C PHE A 194 -1.40 7.99 -13.91
N CYS A 195 -1.54 6.79 -14.48
CA CYS A 195 -0.41 6.09 -15.11
C CYS A 195 0.18 6.91 -16.26
N VAL A 196 -0.66 7.48 -17.12
CA VAL A 196 -0.22 8.35 -18.22
C VAL A 196 0.49 9.60 -17.67
N LEU A 197 -0.10 10.26 -16.66
CA LEU A 197 0.52 11.40 -16.00
C LEU A 197 1.88 11.03 -15.37
N GLY A 198 1.97 9.84 -14.76
CA GLY A 198 3.20 9.31 -14.21
C GLY A 198 4.30 9.13 -15.27
N VAL A 199 3.94 8.55 -16.41
CA VAL A 199 4.86 8.37 -17.53
C VAL A 199 5.33 9.73 -18.09
N ILE A 200 4.40 10.67 -18.30
CA ILE A 200 4.76 12.04 -18.76
C ILE A 200 5.69 12.71 -17.75
N GLY A 201 5.38 12.61 -16.45
CA GLY A 201 6.22 13.15 -15.39
C GLY A 201 7.62 12.52 -15.36
N ALA A 202 7.74 11.20 -15.54
CA ALA A 202 9.01 10.51 -15.60
C ALA A 202 9.87 10.99 -16.80
N PHE A 203 9.27 11.14 -17.98
CA PHE A 203 9.94 11.70 -19.15
C PHE A 203 10.38 13.14 -18.93
N ALA A 204 9.54 13.99 -18.32
CA ALA A 204 9.88 15.38 -18.03
C ALA A 204 11.08 15.48 -17.07
N VAL A 205 11.08 14.70 -15.99
CA VAL A 205 12.21 14.69 -15.04
C VAL A 205 13.48 14.17 -15.70
N HIS A 206 13.40 13.09 -16.47
CA HIS A 206 14.54 12.55 -17.19
C HIS A 206 15.12 13.55 -18.20
N TRP A 207 14.26 14.27 -18.93
CA TRP A 207 14.70 15.30 -19.86
C TRP A 207 15.38 16.46 -19.14
N LEU A 208 14.86 16.92 -18.00
CA LEU A 208 15.48 17.96 -17.19
C LEU A 208 16.86 17.54 -16.67
N ASP A 209 17.02 16.29 -16.23
CA ASP A 209 18.28 15.74 -15.74
C ASP A 209 19.35 15.65 -16.85
N THR A 210 18.94 15.56 -18.12
CA THR A 210 19.87 15.52 -19.26
C THR A 210 20.27 16.89 -19.81
N VAL A 211 19.50 17.95 -19.47
CA VAL A 211 19.71 19.32 -19.99
C VAL A 211 20.40 20.22 -18.96
N LEU A 212 20.27 19.96 -17.67
CA LEU A 212 20.88 20.68 -16.56
C LEU A 212 22.23 20.06 -16.16
#